data_bcc4dc8a613917ef4a095eb442419b93
#
_entry.id   bcc4dc8a613917ef4a095eb442419b93
#
_cell.length_a   1.000
_cell.length_b   1.000
_cell.length_c   1.000
_cell.angle_alpha   90.00
_cell.angle_beta   90.00
_cell.angle_gamma   90.00
#
_symmetry.space_group_name_H-M   'P 1'
#
loop_
_entity.id
_entity.type
_entity.pdbx_description
1 polymer ?
#
loop_
_entity_poly.entity_id
_entity_poly.type
_entity_poly.pdbx_seq_one_letter_code
_entity_poly.pdbx_strand_id
1 'polypeptide(L)'
;MTLRILLIASQFPPTNATGARRPYYLARQLRDAGHVVTVLTSLRDEEQPWSVDMEGMHVHRFRTPSTPPWFTSWQGALHRAATRSRGGRGGRAIGLLAELLLPLDHLHRWDPAPEVLEELVGEQDVVVATGPLWSMVQLGGEMARRCNATFIADYRDPWNIALPEVGLHVLTYMGPWPASWSRRLRHSAWERKATREASFTAATKGLLQNALLLNGERPALQVYNGAPVPATMPGMPKNPRFTLVYTGSVYREQEWDLVLRAVDLLERDHPEVAGTSRLLVVGMRTAHDSSLSDLGRRMDQRPTIERQARLGREEVLGLQQQADLLLHVGFGEKQVLPLKLFEYIASGRPIAQVGSGLSEQVEIIERTRTGTMLTTPEAFVDHWLECHALWQAGEAIPFDPDKEAIAQFTWEVQMERFHQFILERHAEKAGISGSEGPGR
;
A
#
# COMPACT_ATOMS: atom_id res chain seq x y z
N MET A 1 4.07 11.82 29.25
CA MET A 1 3.07 12.86 28.90
C MET A 1 1.96 12.21 28.11
N THR A 2 0.70 12.35 28.50
CA THR A 2 -0.46 11.85 27.74
C THR A 2 -0.89 12.90 26.75
N LEU A 3 -0.96 12.54 25.47
CA LEU A 3 -1.42 13.41 24.38
C LEU A 3 -2.83 13.03 23.93
N ARG A 4 -3.58 14.00 23.43
CA ARG A 4 -4.85 13.79 22.73
C ARG A 4 -4.57 13.79 21.22
N ILE A 5 -4.76 12.67 20.56
CA ILE A 5 -4.34 12.44 19.17
C ILE A 5 -5.55 12.13 18.31
N LEU A 6 -5.78 12.97 17.29
CA LEU A 6 -6.77 12.74 16.26
C LEU A 6 -6.13 12.04 15.05
N LEU A 7 -6.55 10.82 14.77
CA LEU A 7 -6.16 10.06 13.58
C LEU A 7 -7.27 10.08 12.53
N ILE A 8 -6.97 10.62 11.36
CA ILE A 8 -7.89 10.73 10.24
C ILE A 8 -7.51 9.73 9.16
N ALA A 9 -8.39 8.76 8.88
CA ALA A 9 -8.10 7.66 7.96
C ALA A 9 -9.34 7.24 7.16
N SER A 10 -9.19 6.98 5.85
CA SER A 10 -10.31 6.56 4.98
C SER A 10 -10.83 5.16 5.30
N GLN A 11 -10.03 4.34 5.94
CA GLN A 11 -10.34 2.94 6.26
C GLN A 11 -9.84 2.63 7.66
N PHE A 12 -10.72 2.03 8.46
CA PHE A 12 -10.43 1.57 9.81
C PHE A 12 -11.29 0.32 10.11
N PRO A 13 -10.89 -0.57 11.03
CA PRO A 13 -11.73 -1.72 11.39
C PRO A 13 -13.17 -1.33 11.74
N PRO A 14 -14.16 -2.24 11.49
CA PRO A 14 -13.99 -3.67 11.20
C PRO A 14 -13.72 -4.02 9.73
N THR A 15 -13.46 -3.03 8.85
CA THR A 15 -13.16 -3.37 7.46
C THR A 15 -11.83 -4.15 7.34
N ASN A 16 -11.85 -5.26 6.61
CA ASN A 16 -10.66 -6.07 6.30
C ASN A 16 -9.83 -5.51 5.12
N ALA A 17 -10.07 -4.26 4.72
CA ALA A 17 -9.31 -3.63 3.65
C ALA A 17 -7.84 -3.44 4.06
N THR A 18 -6.93 -3.69 3.12
CA THR A 18 -5.47 -3.53 3.33
C THR A 18 -5.11 -2.15 3.89
N GLY A 19 -5.82 -1.11 3.42
CA GLY A 19 -5.60 0.26 3.87
C GLY A 19 -6.02 0.57 5.30
N ALA A 20 -6.77 -0.31 5.97
CA ALA A 20 -7.17 -0.14 7.36
C ALA A 20 -6.06 -0.53 8.35
N ARG A 21 -5.07 -1.32 7.92
CA ARG A 21 -4.07 -1.91 8.81
C ARG A 21 -3.14 -0.85 9.41
N ARG A 22 -2.53 -0.02 8.57
CA ARG A 22 -1.58 1.01 9.03
C ARG A 22 -2.20 1.96 10.05
N PRO A 23 -3.35 2.60 9.81
CA PRO A 23 -3.97 3.45 10.81
C PRO A 23 -4.41 2.69 12.06
N TYR A 24 -4.84 1.43 11.93
CA TYR A 24 -5.20 0.61 13.08
C TYR A 24 -3.99 0.30 13.99
N TYR A 25 -2.88 -0.17 13.40
CA TYR A 25 -1.68 -0.45 14.18
C TYR A 25 -1.08 0.81 14.81
N LEU A 26 -1.15 1.95 14.11
CA LEU A 26 -0.73 3.22 14.68
C LEU A 26 -1.62 3.63 15.87
N ALA A 27 -2.94 3.60 15.70
CA ALA A 27 -3.87 3.96 16.76
C ALA A 27 -3.70 3.07 18.00
N ARG A 28 -3.50 1.77 17.78
CA ARG A 28 -3.25 0.80 18.83
C ARG A 28 -1.92 1.09 19.55
N GLN A 29 -0.83 1.35 18.82
CA GLN A 29 0.46 1.73 19.41
C GLN A 29 0.36 2.99 20.29
N LEU A 30 -0.34 4.01 19.79
CA LEU A 30 -0.53 5.26 20.53
C LEU A 30 -1.39 5.07 21.79
N ARG A 31 -2.46 4.29 21.71
CA ARG A 31 -3.28 3.91 22.86
C ARG A 31 -2.46 3.13 23.91
N ASP A 32 -1.70 2.13 23.47
CA ASP A 32 -0.90 1.26 24.33
C ASP A 32 0.22 2.07 25.03
N ALA A 33 0.68 3.15 24.41
CA ALA A 33 1.59 4.14 24.99
C ALA A 33 0.91 5.12 25.98
N GLY A 34 -0.40 5.00 26.22
CA GLY A 34 -1.15 5.79 27.18
C GLY A 34 -1.66 7.13 26.66
N HIS A 35 -1.79 7.30 25.33
CA HIS A 35 -2.41 8.48 24.73
C HIS A 35 -3.93 8.30 24.57
N VAL A 36 -4.64 9.42 24.53
CA VAL A 36 -6.08 9.44 24.18
C VAL A 36 -6.18 9.51 22.66
N VAL A 37 -6.70 8.44 22.05
CA VAL A 37 -6.79 8.31 20.59
C VAL A 37 -8.22 8.43 20.12
N THR A 38 -8.47 9.42 19.28
CA THR A 38 -9.72 9.58 18.55
C THR A 38 -9.48 9.28 17.07
N VAL A 39 -10.29 8.41 16.49
CA VAL A 39 -10.20 8.04 15.07
C VAL A 39 -11.38 8.59 14.31
N LEU A 40 -11.11 9.30 13.24
CA LEU A 40 -12.10 9.81 12.32
C LEU A 40 -11.99 9.02 11.01
N THR A 41 -13.06 8.26 10.65
CA THR A 41 -13.02 7.36 9.49
C THR A 41 -14.31 7.34 8.69
N SER A 42 -14.29 6.81 7.46
CA SER A 42 -15.51 6.71 6.66
C SER A 42 -16.39 5.53 7.08
N LEU A 43 -17.71 5.76 7.11
CA LEU A 43 -18.72 4.72 7.23
C LEU A 43 -18.80 3.96 5.89
N ARG A 44 -18.60 2.66 5.92
CA ARG A 44 -18.65 1.81 4.71
C ARG A 44 -19.84 0.87 4.68
N ASP A 45 -20.40 0.61 5.84
CA ASP A 45 -21.54 -0.26 6.04
C ASP A 45 -22.56 0.48 6.88
N GLU A 46 -23.83 0.46 6.46
CA GLU A 46 -24.92 1.14 7.18
C GLU A 46 -25.22 0.54 8.55
N GLU A 47 -24.82 -0.72 8.76
CA GLU A 47 -24.96 -1.40 10.05
C GLU A 47 -23.90 -0.98 11.08
N GLN A 48 -22.83 -0.29 10.64
CA GLN A 48 -21.79 0.18 11.55
C GLN A 48 -22.27 1.38 12.38
N PRO A 49 -22.00 1.41 13.69
CA PRO A 49 -22.35 2.57 14.51
C PRO A 49 -21.51 3.79 14.11
N TRP A 50 -22.13 4.97 14.19
CA TRP A 50 -21.49 6.26 13.90
C TRP A 50 -20.33 6.57 14.86
N SER A 51 -20.51 6.23 16.13
CA SER A 51 -19.51 6.38 17.17
C SER A 51 -19.45 5.12 18.01
N VAL A 52 -18.25 4.67 18.33
CA VAL A 52 -18.01 3.49 19.14
C VAL A 52 -16.67 3.60 19.87
N ASP A 53 -16.64 3.10 21.09
CA ASP A 53 -15.36 2.81 21.75
C ASP A 53 -14.88 1.43 21.27
N MET A 54 -13.76 1.41 20.60
CA MET A 54 -13.15 0.19 20.07
C MET A 54 -11.79 0.01 20.73
N GLU A 55 -11.68 -1.00 21.56
CA GLU A 55 -10.42 -1.32 22.24
C GLU A 55 -9.82 -0.12 23.00
N GLY A 56 -10.63 0.77 23.57
CA GLY A 56 -10.18 1.99 24.26
C GLY A 56 -9.79 3.14 23.31
N MET A 57 -10.21 3.11 22.07
CA MET A 57 -10.08 4.19 21.09
C MET A 57 -11.47 4.71 20.72
N HIS A 58 -11.67 6.03 20.71
CA HIS A 58 -12.92 6.64 20.26
C HIS A 58 -12.97 6.71 18.74
N VAL A 59 -13.86 5.94 18.11
CA VAL A 59 -13.96 5.87 16.64
C VAL A 59 -15.24 6.53 16.16
N HIS A 60 -15.11 7.65 15.44
CA HIS A 60 -16.21 8.34 14.77
C HIS A 60 -16.22 8.00 13.27
N ARG A 61 -17.39 7.63 12.75
CA ARG A 61 -17.59 7.27 11.34
C ARG A 61 -18.53 8.24 10.64
N PHE A 62 -18.22 8.56 9.41
CA PHE A 62 -19.01 9.47 8.59
C PHE A 62 -19.33 8.82 7.26
N ARG A 63 -20.55 9.03 6.79
CA ARG A 63 -20.87 8.73 5.40
C ARG A 63 -20.03 9.62 4.49
N THR A 64 -19.34 9.01 3.54
CA THR A 64 -18.97 9.73 2.32
C THR A 64 -20.27 10.14 1.65
N PRO A 65 -20.50 11.43 1.36
CA PRO A 65 -21.70 11.83 0.65
C PRO A 65 -21.84 10.96 -0.60
N SER A 66 -22.95 10.27 -0.73
CA SER A 66 -23.22 9.47 -1.93
C SER A 66 -23.19 10.42 -3.10
N THR A 67 -22.29 10.17 -4.05
CA THR A 67 -22.25 10.96 -5.28
C THR A 67 -23.62 10.84 -5.94
N PRO A 68 -24.33 11.94 -6.22
CA PRO A 68 -25.66 11.85 -6.80
C PRO A 68 -25.65 10.99 -8.07
N PRO A 69 -26.63 10.13 -8.31
CA PRO A 69 -26.66 9.25 -9.47
C PRO A 69 -26.49 9.95 -10.82
N TRP A 70 -26.98 11.19 -10.92
CA TRP A 70 -26.81 12.01 -12.12
C TRP A 70 -25.35 12.41 -12.34
N PHE A 71 -24.58 12.62 -11.28
CA PHE A 71 -23.18 13.00 -11.35
C PHE A 71 -22.30 11.78 -11.73
N THR A 72 -22.56 10.59 -11.16
CA THR A 72 -21.89 9.37 -11.56
C THR A 72 -22.20 8.99 -13.00
N SER A 73 -23.46 9.19 -13.44
CA SER A 73 -23.86 8.99 -14.83
C SER A 73 -23.17 9.95 -15.78
N TRP A 74 -23.07 11.22 -15.40
CA TRP A 74 -22.41 12.25 -16.19
C TRP A 74 -20.88 12.02 -16.27
N GLN A 75 -20.23 11.69 -15.14
CA GLN A 75 -18.82 11.32 -15.13
C GLN A 75 -18.55 10.08 -15.98
N GLY A 76 -19.40 9.06 -15.86
CA GLY A 76 -19.31 7.86 -16.70
C GLY A 76 -19.51 8.18 -18.18
N ALA A 77 -20.40 9.11 -18.53
CA ALA A 77 -20.60 9.60 -19.89
C ALA A 77 -19.39 10.37 -20.42
N LEU A 78 -18.81 11.27 -19.62
CA LEU A 78 -17.59 12.01 -19.95
C LEU A 78 -16.39 11.08 -20.10
N HIS A 79 -16.22 10.11 -19.20
CA HIS A 79 -15.16 9.12 -19.29
C HIS A 79 -15.32 8.24 -20.54
N ARG A 80 -16.54 7.81 -20.86
CA ARG A 80 -16.82 7.07 -22.11
C ARG A 80 -16.61 7.93 -23.36
N ALA A 81 -16.97 9.21 -23.32
CA ALA A 81 -16.71 10.13 -24.43
C ALA A 81 -15.22 10.38 -24.62
N ALA A 82 -14.46 10.56 -23.55
CA ALA A 82 -13.01 10.72 -23.60
C ALA A 82 -12.29 9.45 -24.09
N THR A 83 -12.78 8.26 -23.72
CA THR A 83 -12.20 6.99 -24.18
C THR A 83 -12.57 6.66 -25.63
N ARG A 84 -13.79 6.94 -26.06
CA ARG A 84 -14.23 6.73 -27.47
C ARG A 84 -13.54 7.66 -28.45
N SER A 85 -13.18 8.87 -28.04
CA SER A 85 -12.57 9.88 -28.89
C SER A 85 -11.04 9.95 -28.80
N ARG A 86 -10.39 8.90 -28.31
CA ARG A 86 -8.92 8.80 -28.18
C ARG A 86 -8.12 9.11 -29.47
N GLY A 87 -8.78 9.21 -30.63
CA GLY A 87 -8.17 9.54 -31.92
C GLY A 87 -8.47 10.94 -32.48
N GLY A 88 -9.35 11.76 -31.88
CA GLY A 88 -9.80 13.02 -32.45
C GLY A 88 -9.55 14.25 -31.59
N ARG A 89 -9.41 15.45 -32.26
CA ARG A 89 -9.23 16.75 -31.59
C ARG A 89 -10.39 17.08 -30.61
N GLY A 90 -11.62 16.67 -30.92
CA GLY A 90 -12.80 16.91 -30.06
C GLY A 90 -12.77 16.13 -28.74
N GLY A 91 -12.30 14.91 -28.73
CA GLY A 91 -12.22 14.11 -27.51
C GLY A 91 -11.15 14.56 -26.54
N ARG A 92 -10.08 15.16 -27.07
CA ARG A 92 -9.05 15.80 -26.22
C ARG A 92 -9.60 17.05 -25.53
N ALA A 93 -10.44 17.83 -26.21
CA ALA A 93 -11.09 19.02 -25.63
C ALA A 93 -12.11 18.66 -24.56
N ILE A 94 -12.92 17.61 -24.76
CA ILE A 94 -13.90 17.11 -23.78
C ILE A 94 -13.19 16.53 -22.56
N GLY A 95 -12.11 15.77 -22.76
CA GLY A 95 -11.28 15.26 -21.67
C GLY A 95 -10.65 16.40 -20.85
N LEU A 96 -10.12 17.43 -21.51
CA LEU A 96 -9.57 18.63 -20.87
C LEU A 96 -10.62 19.39 -20.08
N LEU A 97 -11.82 19.60 -20.64
CA LEU A 97 -12.91 20.28 -19.98
C LEU A 97 -13.42 19.52 -18.76
N ALA A 98 -13.56 18.19 -18.87
CA ALA A 98 -13.92 17.34 -17.76
C ALA A 98 -12.90 17.43 -16.63
N GLU A 99 -11.62 17.44 -16.95
CA GLU A 99 -10.54 17.53 -15.97
C GLU A 99 -10.35 18.93 -15.38
N LEU A 100 -10.72 19.98 -16.11
CA LEU A 100 -10.75 21.34 -15.61
C LEU A 100 -11.90 21.58 -14.64
N LEU A 101 -13.02 20.90 -14.84
CA LEU A 101 -14.24 21.10 -14.04
C LEU A 101 -14.34 20.13 -12.85
N LEU A 102 -13.64 19.00 -12.88
CA LEU A 102 -13.77 17.96 -11.87
C LEU A 102 -12.48 17.84 -11.04
N PRO A 103 -12.46 18.21 -9.76
CA PRO A 103 -11.38 17.85 -8.85
C PRO A 103 -11.28 16.31 -8.74
N LEU A 104 -10.06 15.77 -8.55
CA LEU A 104 -9.80 14.32 -8.47
C LEU A 104 -10.53 13.61 -7.34
N ASP A 105 -10.84 14.32 -6.28
CA ASP A 105 -11.43 13.80 -5.04
C ASP A 105 -12.94 13.94 -4.95
N HIS A 106 -13.63 14.32 -6.03
CA HIS A 106 -15.09 14.53 -5.99
C HIS A 106 -15.89 13.31 -5.60
N LEU A 107 -15.44 12.14 -6.07
CA LEU A 107 -16.11 10.87 -5.77
C LEU A 107 -15.95 10.48 -4.30
N HIS A 108 -15.08 11.18 -3.59
CA HIS A 108 -14.63 10.82 -2.26
C HIS A 108 -14.45 12.03 -1.35
N ARG A 109 -15.10 13.18 -1.68
CA ARG A 109 -15.09 14.33 -0.77
C ARG A 109 -15.67 13.87 0.56
N TRP A 110 -14.82 13.90 1.55
CA TRP A 110 -15.16 13.55 2.89
C TRP A 110 -15.47 14.83 3.67
N ASP A 111 -16.70 14.98 4.03
CA ASP A 111 -17.24 16.17 4.69
C ASP A 111 -17.97 15.69 5.93
N PRO A 112 -17.25 15.51 7.06
CA PRO A 112 -17.87 15.12 8.30
C PRO A 112 -18.82 16.20 8.78
N ALA A 113 -19.86 15.80 9.52
CA ALA A 113 -20.84 16.72 10.05
C ALA A 113 -20.16 17.83 10.86
N PRO A 114 -20.54 19.10 10.65
CA PRO A 114 -19.93 20.23 11.35
C PRO A 114 -19.94 20.07 12.87
N GLU A 115 -20.99 19.50 13.43
CA GLU A 115 -21.19 19.32 14.87
C GLU A 115 -20.07 18.45 15.47
N VAL A 116 -19.67 17.39 14.78
CA VAL A 116 -18.59 16.52 15.25
C VAL A 116 -17.24 17.18 15.12
N LEU A 117 -17.04 17.96 14.07
CA LEU A 117 -15.80 18.74 13.95
C LEU A 117 -15.67 19.78 15.07
N GLU A 118 -16.77 20.45 15.44
CA GLU A 118 -16.78 21.41 16.55
C GLU A 118 -16.49 20.72 17.90
N GLU A 119 -17.01 19.51 18.12
CA GLU A 119 -16.70 18.71 19.32
C GLU A 119 -15.21 18.39 19.44
N LEU A 120 -14.53 18.19 18.31
CA LEU A 120 -13.10 17.86 18.25
C LEU A 120 -12.18 19.08 18.26
N VAL A 121 -12.71 20.28 18.04
CA VAL A 121 -11.91 21.53 18.00
C VAL A 121 -11.46 21.94 19.40
N GLY A 122 -10.20 22.30 19.54
CA GLY A 122 -9.61 22.79 20.77
C GLY A 122 -9.08 21.70 21.73
N GLU A 123 -9.33 20.44 21.41
CA GLU A 123 -8.98 19.32 22.31
C GLU A 123 -7.80 18.46 21.85
N GLN A 124 -7.25 18.71 20.67
CA GLN A 124 -6.21 17.84 20.10
C GLN A 124 -4.83 18.45 20.23
N ASP A 125 -3.85 17.66 20.70
CA ASP A 125 -2.43 18.01 20.71
C ASP A 125 -1.75 17.69 19.40
N VAL A 126 -2.19 16.60 18.76
CA VAL A 126 -1.62 16.08 17.50
C VAL A 126 -2.75 15.65 16.56
N VAL A 127 -2.61 15.97 15.28
CA VAL A 127 -3.44 15.47 14.21
C VAL A 127 -2.59 14.68 13.22
N VAL A 128 -2.94 13.44 12.98
CA VAL A 128 -2.33 12.57 11.95
C VAL A 128 -3.36 12.29 10.88
N ALA A 129 -3.09 12.64 9.63
CA ALA A 129 -3.99 12.33 8.51
C ALA A 129 -3.29 11.44 7.48
N THR A 130 -3.88 10.27 7.23
CA THR A 130 -3.29 9.27 6.32
C THR A 130 -4.01 9.23 4.97
N GLY A 131 -3.27 9.47 3.87
CA GLY A 131 -3.76 9.34 2.49
C GLY A 131 -3.56 7.93 1.91
N PRO A 132 -4.27 7.58 0.81
CA PRO A 132 -5.29 8.36 0.11
C PRO A 132 -6.60 8.35 0.92
N LEU A 133 -7.41 9.16 0.81
CA LEU A 133 -8.13 10.21 0.23
C LEU A 133 -7.53 11.59 0.64
N TRP A 134 -7.27 12.42 -0.33
CA TRP A 134 -6.57 13.68 -0.08
C TRP A 134 -7.41 14.72 0.62
N SER A 135 -8.73 14.65 0.49
CA SER A 135 -9.69 15.41 1.30
C SER A 135 -9.52 15.19 2.81
N MET A 136 -9.06 14.01 3.22
CA MET A 136 -8.74 13.73 4.62
C MET A 136 -7.47 14.44 5.09
N VAL A 137 -6.45 14.51 4.24
CA VAL A 137 -5.23 15.26 4.54
C VAL A 137 -5.54 16.77 4.59
N GLN A 138 -6.45 17.26 3.72
CA GLN A 138 -6.94 18.66 3.79
C GLN A 138 -7.67 18.92 5.10
N LEU A 139 -8.58 18.04 5.49
CA LEU A 139 -9.29 18.13 6.77
C LEU A 139 -8.31 18.07 7.93
N GLY A 140 -7.31 17.17 7.89
CA GLY A 140 -6.26 17.07 8.91
C GLY A 140 -5.51 18.39 9.10
N GLY A 141 -5.09 19.02 8.00
CA GLY A 141 -4.43 20.33 8.06
C GLY A 141 -5.34 21.45 8.58
N GLU A 142 -6.66 21.39 8.28
CA GLU A 142 -7.63 22.34 8.83
C GLU A 142 -7.81 22.12 10.34
N MET A 143 -8.06 20.88 10.77
CA MET A 143 -8.23 20.54 12.18
C MET A 143 -6.98 20.89 12.99
N ALA A 144 -5.80 20.59 12.49
CA ALA A 144 -4.55 20.95 13.16
C ALA A 144 -4.42 22.45 13.39
N ARG A 145 -4.80 23.28 12.42
CA ARG A 145 -4.80 24.76 12.59
C ARG A 145 -5.84 25.22 13.58
N ARG A 146 -7.05 24.66 13.55
CA ARG A 146 -8.15 25.02 14.48
C ARG A 146 -7.82 24.66 15.91
N CYS A 147 -7.18 23.51 16.14
CA CYS A 147 -6.75 23.04 17.46
C CYS A 147 -5.37 23.60 17.88
N ASN A 148 -4.68 24.32 17.01
CA ASN A 148 -3.25 24.63 17.18
C ASN A 148 -2.39 23.37 17.43
N ALA A 149 -2.77 22.24 16.85
CA ALA A 149 -2.15 20.95 17.05
C ALA A 149 -0.95 20.72 16.13
N THR A 150 -0.04 19.83 16.52
CA THR A 150 1.01 19.30 15.64
C THR A 150 0.37 18.52 14.50
N PHE A 151 0.78 18.77 13.25
CA PHE A 151 0.21 18.10 12.09
C PHE A 151 1.21 17.15 11.44
N ILE A 152 0.78 15.89 11.21
CA ILE A 152 1.55 14.90 10.47
C ILE A 152 0.71 14.40 9.30
N ALA A 153 1.23 14.56 8.08
CA ALA A 153 0.65 14.02 6.87
C ALA A 153 1.33 12.69 6.51
N ASP A 154 0.58 11.59 6.57
CA ASP A 154 1.09 10.24 6.32
C ASP A 154 0.73 9.78 4.90
N TYR A 155 1.76 9.61 4.06
CA TYR A 155 1.64 9.27 2.63
C TYR A 155 1.81 7.76 2.42
N ARG A 156 0.73 7.08 2.03
CA ARG A 156 0.78 5.68 1.58
C ARG A 156 0.80 5.57 0.06
N ASP A 157 0.24 6.58 -0.61
CA ASP A 157 0.23 6.77 -2.06
C ASP A 157 0.58 8.23 -2.37
N PRO A 158 1.03 8.58 -3.58
CA PRO A 158 1.34 9.97 -3.91
C PRO A 158 0.06 10.78 -4.15
N TRP A 159 -0.04 11.97 -3.57
CA TRP A 159 -1.09 12.94 -3.90
C TRP A 159 -0.83 13.55 -5.27
N ASN A 160 0.36 14.05 -5.44
CA ASN A 160 0.85 14.54 -6.71
C ASN A 160 2.19 13.88 -7.02
N ILE A 161 2.64 13.94 -8.27
CA ILE A 161 3.83 13.23 -8.73
C ILE A 161 4.87 14.23 -9.18
N ALA A 162 5.97 14.32 -8.44
CA ALA A 162 7.23 14.93 -8.88
C ALA A 162 8.15 13.86 -9.51
N LEU A 163 8.12 12.65 -8.96
CA LEU A 163 8.92 11.51 -9.40
C LEU A 163 8.03 10.52 -10.15
N PRO A 164 8.26 10.27 -11.46
CA PRO A 164 7.48 9.31 -12.25
C PRO A 164 7.44 7.90 -11.67
N GLU A 165 8.50 7.50 -10.96
CA GLU A 165 8.70 6.16 -10.39
C GLU A 165 7.70 5.84 -9.28
N VAL A 166 7.18 6.85 -8.56
CA VAL A 166 6.20 6.64 -7.47
C VAL A 166 4.77 6.58 -7.97
N GLY A 167 4.52 6.88 -9.25
CA GLY A 167 3.19 7.03 -9.84
C GLY A 167 2.61 5.76 -10.44
N LEU A 168 2.35 4.70 -9.65
CA LEU A 168 1.84 3.44 -10.18
C LEU A 168 0.44 3.56 -10.80
N HIS A 169 -0.47 4.22 -10.11
CA HIS A 169 -1.88 4.31 -10.53
C HIS A 169 -2.28 5.70 -11.02
N VAL A 170 -1.56 6.73 -10.63
CA VAL A 170 -1.95 8.12 -10.90
C VAL A 170 -1.79 8.45 -12.38
N LEU A 171 -0.83 7.86 -13.09
CA LEU A 171 -0.70 8.01 -14.55
C LEU A 171 -1.87 7.43 -15.31
N THR A 172 -2.51 6.38 -14.78
CA THR A 172 -3.72 5.78 -15.35
C THR A 172 -4.95 6.69 -15.17
N TYR A 173 -4.98 7.48 -14.09
CA TYR A 173 -6.03 8.45 -13.80
C TYR A 173 -5.74 9.85 -14.35
N MET A 174 -4.50 10.18 -14.70
CA MET A 174 -4.11 11.53 -15.09
C MET A 174 -4.44 11.89 -16.54
N GLY A 175 -4.94 10.98 -17.37
CA GLY A 175 -5.31 11.31 -18.74
C GLY A 175 -4.16 11.82 -19.64
N PRO A 176 -4.46 12.19 -20.90
CA PRO A 176 -3.44 12.65 -21.86
C PRO A 176 -2.88 14.03 -21.56
N TRP A 177 -1.69 14.26 -22.00
CA TRP A 177 -0.80 15.40 -21.78
C TRP A 177 -1.49 16.72 -22.02
N PRO A 178 -1.99 17.58 -22.02
CA PRO A 178 -2.04 18.85 -21.29
C PRO A 178 -2.95 18.85 -20.07
N ALA A 179 -3.87 17.95 -19.97
CA ALA A 179 -4.75 17.82 -18.82
C ALA A 179 -3.98 17.40 -17.55
N SER A 180 -3.01 16.52 -17.68
CA SER A 180 -2.13 16.14 -16.59
C SER A 180 -1.35 17.32 -16.02
N TRP A 181 -0.95 18.31 -16.86
CA TRP A 181 -0.20 19.48 -16.41
C TRP A 181 -1.06 20.46 -15.61
N SER A 182 -2.26 20.79 -16.08
CA SER A 182 -3.18 21.66 -15.35
C SER A 182 -3.61 21.05 -14.02
N ARG A 183 -3.77 19.72 -14.00
CA ARG A 183 -4.07 18.95 -12.81
C ARG A 183 -2.92 18.99 -11.80
N ARG A 184 -1.68 18.78 -12.25
CA ARG A 184 -0.48 18.92 -11.43
C ARG A 184 -0.39 20.28 -10.75
N LEU A 185 -0.60 21.36 -11.47
CA LEU A 185 -0.52 22.69 -10.90
C LEU A 185 -1.55 22.94 -9.80
N ARG A 186 -2.82 22.55 -10.03
CA ARG A 186 -3.89 22.71 -9.04
C ARG A 186 -3.69 21.81 -7.83
N HIS A 187 -3.36 20.54 -8.05
CA HIS A 187 -3.13 19.61 -6.97
C HIS A 187 -1.91 19.97 -6.13
N SER A 188 -0.83 20.44 -6.76
CA SER A 188 0.35 20.93 -6.03
C SER A 188 0.03 22.14 -5.16
N ALA A 189 -0.84 23.05 -5.63
CA ALA A 189 -1.27 24.18 -4.82
C ALA A 189 -2.14 23.75 -3.63
N TRP A 190 -3.05 22.80 -3.84
CA TRP A 190 -3.91 22.27 -2.78
C TRP A 190 -3.12 21.44 -1.77
N GLU A 191 -2.23 20.58 -2.24
CA GLU A 191 -1.34 19.80 -1.39
C GLU A 191 -0.50 20.71 -0.50
N ARG A 192 0.20 21.69 -1.08
CA ARG A 192 1.00 22.66 -0.32
C ARG A 192 0.17 23.47 0.67
N LYS A 193 -1.08 23.85 0.32
CA LYS A 193 -1.96 24.55 1.24
C LYS A 193 -2.39 23.66 2.40
N ALA A 194 -2.77 22.42 2.12
CA ALA A 194 -3.22 21.46 3.13
C ALA A 194 -2.10 21.07 4.09
N THR A 195 -0.88 20.87 3.55
CA THR A 195 0.28 20.40 4.31
C THR A 195 1.23 21.50 4.75
N ARG A 196 0.79 22.77 4.72
CA ARG A 196 1.65 23.95 4.96
C ARG A 196 2.49 23.87 6.23
N GLU A 197 1.96 23.27 7.28
CA GLU A 197 2.61 23.12 8.60
C GLU A 197 2.87 21.65 8.97
N ALA A 198 2.69 20.74 8.00
CA ALA A 198 2.84 19.32 8.26
C ALA A 198 4.31 18.91 8.35
N SER A 199 4.59 17.96 9.24
CA SER A 199 5.68 17.01 9.08
C SER A 199 5.19 15.82 8.26
N PHE A 200 6.10 15.09 7.60
CA PHE A 200 5.71 14.01 6.69
C PHE A 200 6.13 12.65 7.21
N THR A 201 5.24 11.66 7.05
CA THR A 201 5.64 10.25 7.05
C THR A 201 5.25 9.61 5.73
N ALA A 202 5.99 8.61 5.28
CA ALA A 202 5.66 7.90 4.05
C ALA A 202 6.01 6.41 4.13
N ALA A 203 5.22 5.61 3.39
CA ALA A 203 5.37 4.16 3.37
C ALA A 203 6.57 3.66 2.57
N THR A 204 7.17 4.51 1.71
CA THR A 204 8.36 4.19 0.91
C THR A 204 9.32 5.37 0.84
N LYS A 205 10.60 5.11 0.56
CA LYS A 205 11.60 6.17 0.31
C LYS A 205 11.18 7.10 -0.81
N GLY A 206 10.72 6.51 -1.92
CA GLY A 206 10.29 7.28 -3.09
C GLY A 206 9.11 8.19 -2.80
N LEU A 207 8.11 7.73 -2.04
CA LEU A 207 6.98 8.58 -1.62
C LEU A 207 7.41 9.74 -0.73
N LEU A 208 8.31 9.49 0.21
CA LEU A 208 8.86 10.53 1.07
C LEU A 208 9.60 11.59 0.27
N GLN A 209 10.51 11.16 -0.61
CA GLN A 209 11.25 12.04 -1.49
C GLN A 209 10.31 12.85 -2.41
N ASN A 210 9.29 12.20 -2.98
CA ASN A 210 8.27 12.87 -3.79
C ASN A 210 7.52 13.95 -3.02
N ALA A 211 7.12 13.67 -1.76
CA ALA A 211 6.43 14.62 -0.91
C ALA A 211 7.32 15.84 -0.59
N LEU A 212 8.59 15.62 -0.27
CA LEU A 212 9.56 16.68 0.01
C LEU A 212 9.86 17.55 -1.21
N LEU A 213 10.01 16.95 -2.40
CA LEU A 213 10.20 17.71 -3.66
C LEU A 213 9.01 18.63 -3.98
N LEU A 214 7.78 18.21 -3.64
CA LEU A 214 6.58 18.98 -3.90
C LEU A 214 6.30 20.07 -2.86
N ASN A 215 6.67 19.82 -1.60
CA ASN A 215 6.29 20.66 -0.46
C ASN A 215 7.46 21.38 0.21
N GLY A 216 8.69 21.17 -0.25
CA GLY A 216 9.91 21.70 0.34
C GLY A 216 10.45 20.86 1.50
N GLU A 217 11.66 21.18 1.94
CA GLU A 217 12.28 20.49 3.08
C GLU A 217 11.52 20.71 4.37
N ARG A 218 11.19 19.61 5.03
CA ARG A 218 10.42 19.55 6.28
C ARG A 218 10.85 18.35 7.10
N PRO A 219 10.58 18.34 8.42
CA PRO A 219 10.75 17.15 9.21
C PRO A 219 9.97 15.98 8.60
N ALA A 220 10.68 14.89 8.35
CA ALA A 220 10.12 13.75 7.60
C ALA A 220 10.75 12.43 8.06
N LEU A 221 9.93 11.39 8.11
CA LEU A 221 10.35 10.04 8.49
C LEU A 221 9.75 9.00 7.54
N GLN A 222 10.60 8.10 7.05
CA GLN A 222 10.10 6.89 6.41
C GLN A 222 9.64 5.88 7.47
N VAL A 223 8.38 5.46 7.36
CA VAL A 223 7.77 4.42 8.18
C VAL A 223 7.14 3.41 7.25
N TYR A 224 7.70 2.21 7.19
CA TYR A 224 7.18 1.14 6.35
C TYR A 224 5.80 0.64 6.79
N ASN A 225 5.09 -0.01 5.90
CA ASN A 225 4.06 -0.95 6.31
C ASN A 225 4.74 -2.10 7.07
N GLY A 226 4.08 -2.61 8.09
CA GLY A 226 4.67 -3.65 8.93
C GLY A 226 4.34 -5.06 8.46
N ALA A 227 5.20 -5.98 8.85
CA ALA A 227 4.94 -7.41 8.81
C ALA A 227 4.19 -7.86 10.08
N PRO A 228 3.41 -8.96 10.03
CA PRO A 228 3.03 -9.65 11.25
C PRO A 228 4.29 -10.16 11.97
N VAL A 229 4.18 -10.43 13.27
CA VAL A 229 5.28 -11.11 13.98
C VAL A 229 5.56 -12.45 13.27
N PRO A 230 6.83 -12.77 12.97
CA PRO A 230 7.17 -13.99 12.28
C PRO A 230 6.60 -15.21 13.01
N ALA A 231 5.85 -16.02 12.28
CA ALA A 231 5.31 -17.25 12.87
C ALA A 231 6.42 -18.27 13.12
N THR A 232 6.37 -18.92 14.29
CA THR A 232 7.11 -20.15 14.51
C THR A 232 6.50 -21.24 13.62
N MET A 233 7.27 -21.74 12.66
CA MET A 233 6.80 -22.78 11.74
C MET A 233 6.83 -24.15 12.42
N PRO A 234 5.69 -24.76 12.78
CA PRO A 234 5.67 -26.21 13.04
C PRO A 234 5.97 -26.94 11.74
N GLY A 235 6.55 -28.14 11.81
CA GLY A 235 6.81 -28.96 10.63
C GLY A 235 5.53 -29.17 9.81
N MET A 236 5.40 -28.45 8.70
CA MET A 236 4.24 -28.55 7.83
C MET A 236 4.38 -29.80 6.93
N PRO A 237 3.27 -30.50 6.66
CA PRO A 237 3.33 -31.63 5.73
C PRO A 237 3.82 -31.17 4.36
N LYS A 238 4.63 -31.98 3.70
CA LYS A 238 5.11 -31.74 2.34
C LYS A 238 3.93 -31.61 1.38
N ASN A 239 3.97 -30.60 0.51
CA ASN A 239 2.99 -30.46 -0.55
C ASN A 239 3.06 -31.68 -1.51
N PRO A 240 1.93 -32.14 -2.08
CA PRO A 240 1.93 -33.25 -3.04
C PRO A 240 2.61 -32.90 -4.38
N ARG A 241 2.72 -31.63 -4.71
CA ARG A 241 3.48 -31.05 -5.82
C ARG A 241 4.33 -29.89 -5.30
N PHE A 242 5.49 -29.67 -5.89
CA PHE A 242 6.28 -28.48 -5.58
C PHE A 242 5.45 -27.23 -5.83
N THR A 243 5.20 -26.43 -4.80
CA THR A 243 4.20 -25.37 -4.84
C THR A 243 4.83 -23.99 -4.64
N LEU A 244 4.83 -23.19 -5.72
CA LEU A 244 5.06 -21.76 -5.65
C LEU A 244 3.74 -21.06 -5.38
N VAL A 245 3.76 -20.04 -4.52
CA VAL A 245 2.55 -19.29 -4.15
C VAL A 245 2.74 -17.80 -4.38
N TYR A 246 1.83 -17.19 -5.15
CA TYR A 246 1.64 -15.75 -5.23
C TYR A 246 0.30 -15.39 -4.63
N THR A 247 0.27 -14.40 -3.73
CA THR A 247 -0.98 -13.94 -3.09
C THR A 247 -1.26 -12.47 -3.31
N GLY A 248 -2.53 -12.11 -3.38
CA GLY A 248 -3.02 -10.74 -3.45
C GLY A 248 -3.25 -10.23 -4.87
N SER A 249 -3.52 -8.94 -4.97
CA SER A 249 -3.85 -8.32 -6.26
C SER A 249 -2.68 -8.41 -7.25
N VAL A 250 -3.02 -8.70 -8.48
CA VAL A 250 -2.13 -8.62 -9.64
C VAL A 250 -2.30 -7.23 -10.26
N TYR A 251 -1.21 -6.61 -10.64
CA TYR A 251 -1.19 -5.29 -11.26
C TYR A 251 -0.59 -5.38 -12.66
N ARG A 252 -1.08 -4.55 -13.57
CA ARG A 252 -0.62 -4.48 -14.96
C ARG A 252 0.87 -4.13 -15.06
N GLU A 253 1.35 -3.32 -14.12
CA GLU A 253 2.72 -2.82 -14.08
C GLU A 253 3.74 -3.82 -13.51
N GLN A 254 3.28 -4.96 -13.02
CA GLN A 254 4.16 -6.04 -12.60
C GLN A 254 4.72 -6.79 -13.80
N GLU A 255 5.93 -7.29 -13.67
CA GLU A 255 6.68 -7.95 -14.74
C GLU A 255 6.24 -9.42 -14.97
N TRP A 256 4.93 -9.65 -15.08
CA TRP A 256 4.37 -10.98 -15.30
C TRP A 256 4.83 -11.65 -16.60
N ASP A 257 5.23 -10.88 -17.61
CA ASP A 257 5.74 -11.44 -18.86
C ASP A 257 7.02 -12.25 -18.63
N LEU A 258 7.87 -11.86 -17.68
CA LEU A 258 9.05 -12.64 -17.29
C LEU A 258 8.62 -13.99 -16.69
N VAL A 259 7.66 -13.97 -15.75
CA VAL A 259 7.13 -15.20 -15.12
C VAL A 259 6.51 -16.13 -16.17
N LEU A 260 5.68 -15.60 -17.09
CA LEU A 260 5.03 -16.43 -18.11
C LEU A 260 6.03 -17.06 -19.07
N ARG A 261 7.09 -16.32 -19.47
CA ARG A 261 8.17 -16.88 -20.31
C ARG A 261 8.94 -17.97 -19.58
N ALA A 262 9.23 -17.79 -18.30
CA ALA A 262 9.89 -18.83 -17.50
C ALA A 262 9.03 -20.10 -17.41
N VAL A 263 7.72 -19.97 -17.22
CA VAL A 263 6.81 -21.11 -17.23
C VAL A 263 6.77 -21.79 -18.60
N ASP A 264 6.75 -21.01 -19.71
CA ASP A 264 6.83 -21.58 -21.09
C ASP A 264 8.13 -22.37 -21.31
N LEU A 265 9.28 -21.86 -20.81
CA LEU A 265 10.56 -22.56 -20.84
C LEU A 265 10.52 -23.86 -20.02
N LEU A 266 10.00 -23.79 -18.78
CA LEU A 266 9.90 -24.95 -17.90
C LEU A 266 9.01 -26.05 -18.51
N GLU A 267 7.83 -25.68 -19.03
CA GLU A 267 6.91 -26.66 -19.65
C GLU A 267 7.46 -27.28 -20.93
N ARG A 268 8.25 -26.53 -21.71
CA ARG A 268 8.88 -27.00 -22.94
C ARG A 268 10.09 -27.88 -22.71
N ASP A 269 11.01 -27.44 -21.85
CA ASP A 269 12.35 -28.01 -21.71
C ASP A 269 12.46 -29.01 -20.52
N HIS A 270 11.54 -28.90 -19.55
CA HIS A 270 11.52 -29.70 -18.30
C HIS A 270 10.09 -30.18 -17.96
N PRO A 271 9.40 -30.89 -18.87
CA PRO A 271 7.99 -31.27 -18.69
C PRO A 271 7.75 -32.16 -17.47
N GLU A 272 8.74 -32.94 -17.05
CA GLU A 272 8.66 -33.77 -15.85
C GLU A 272 8.63 -32.94 -14.55
N VAL A 273 9.38 -31.83 -14.50
CA VAL A 273 9.36 -30.88 -13.38
C VAL A 273 8.07 -30.06 -13.42
N ALA A 274 7.67 -29.58 -14.59
CA ALA A 274 6.40 -28.87 -14.76
C ALA A 274 5.21 -29.71 -14.29
N GLY A 275 5.16 -31.02 -14.63
CA GLY A 275 4.09 -31.93 -14.24
C GLY A 275 3.99 -32.20 -12.73
N THR A 276 5.10 -32.05 -12.00
CA THR A 276 5.17 -32.24 -10.54
C THR A 276 5.23 -30.92 -9.76
N SER A 277 5.12 -29.79 -10.46
CA SER A 277 5.09 -28.43 -9.88
C SER A 277 3.74 -27.76 -10.08
N ARG A 278 3.51 -26.67 -9.36
CA ARG A 278 2.46 -25.69 -9.62
C ARG A 278 2.85 -24.28 -9.16
N LEU A 279 2.41 -23.30 -9.91
CA LEU A 279 2.36 -21.90 -9.49
C LEU A 279 0.91 -21.52 -9.13
N LEU A 280 0.62 -21.37 -7.85
CA LEU A 280 -0.71 -20.99 -7.35
C LEU A 280 -0.82 -19.47 -7.23
N VAL A 281 -1.65 -18.85 -8.06
CA VAL A 281 -1.92 -17.40 -8.09
C VAL A 281 -3.26 -17.12 -7.41
N VAL A 282 -3.25 -16.55 -6.22
CA VAL A 282 -4.43 -16.31 -5.39
C VAL A 282 -4.79 -14.83 -5.34
N GLY A 283 -6.04 -14.49 -5.65
CA GLY A 283 -6.61 -13.16 -5.45
C GLY A 283 -6.54 -12.23 -6.67
N MET A 284 -6.22 -12.74 -7.85
CA MET A 284 -6.28 -11.99 -9.11
C MET A 284 -7.72 -11.57 -9.41
N ARG A 285 -7.94 -10.26 -9.61
CA ARG A 285 -9.25 -9.67 -9.96
C ARG A 285 -9.25 -9.30 -11.43
N THR A 286 -10.12 -9.92 -12.22
CA THR A 286 -10.22 -9.69 -13.67
C THR A 286 -11.50 -8.96 -14.09
N ALA A 287 -12.47 -8.80 -13.19
CA ALA A 287 -13.86 -8.43 -13.55
C ALA A 287 -14.04 -7.04 -14.20
N HIS A 288 -13.09 -6.12 -14.07
CA HIS A 288 -13.24 -4.74 -14.56
C HIS A 288 -12.03 -4.20 -15.34
N ASP A 289 -11.00 -5.02 -15.57
CA ASP A 289 -9.80 -4.63 -16.31
C ASP A 289 -9.52 -5.61 -17.46
N SER A 290 -9.64 -5.13 -18.68
CA SER A 290 -9.42 -5.95 -19.89
C SER A 290 -7.98 -6.46 -20.01
N SER A 291 -6.99 -5.70 -19.52
CA SER A 291 -5.59 -6.11 -19.56
C SER A 291 -5.28 -7.23 -18.56
N LEU A 292 -5.89 -7.19 -17.38
CA LEU A 292 -5.81 -8.28 -16.41
C LEU A 292 -6.60 -9.52 -16.86
N SER A 293 -7.70 -9.33 -17.58
CA SER A 293 -8.43 -10.43 -18.21
C SER A 293 -7.59 -11.12 -19.28
N ASP A 294 -6.80 -10.37 -20.05
CA ASP A 294 -5.85 -10.94 -21.02
C ASP A 294 -4.73 -11.72 -20.34
N LEU A 295 -4.11 -11.12 -19.33
CA LEU A 295 -3.09 -11.80 -18.51
C LEU A 295 -3.65 -13.09 -17.89
N GLY A 296 -4.88 -13.05 -17.37
CA GLY A 296 -5.57 -14.22 -16.84
C GLY A 296 -5.73 -15.34 -17.86
N ARG A 297 -6.18 -15.03 -19.09
CA ARG A 297 -6.27 -16.01 -20.18
C ARG A 297 -4.91 -16.62 -20.53
N ARG A 298 -3.86 -15.78 -20.55
CA ARG A 298 -2.50 -16.26 -20.81
C ARG A 298 -2.01 -17.19 -19.71
N MET A 299 -2.36 -16.92 -18.44
CA MET A 299 -2.08 -17.84 -17.34
C MET A 299 -2.83 -19.17 -17.50
N ASP A 300 -4.12 -19.13 -17.84
CA ASP A 300 -4.98 -20.32 -18.00
C ASP A 300 -4.53 -21.26 -19.14
N GLN A 301 -3.71 -20.78 -20.08
CA GLN A 301 -3.11 -21.58 -21.14
C GLN A 301 -1.92 -22.45 -20.66
N ARG A 302 -1.45 -22.28 -19.43
CA ARG A 302 -0.27 -22.96 -18.87
C ARG A 302 -0.70 -23.90 -17.76
N PRO A 303 -0.58 -25.23 -17.97
CA PRO A 303 -1.00 -26.24 -16.99
C PRO A 303 -0.32 -26.11 -15.63
N THR A 304 0.89 -25.55 -15.60
CA THR A 304 1.65 -25.31 -14.35
C THR A 304 1.07 -24.18 -13.51
N ILE A 305 0.25 -23.27 -14.10
CA ILE A 305 -0.35 -22.13 -13.39
C ILE A 305 -1.79 -22.46 -12.97
N GLU A 306 -2.04 -22.39 -11.68
CA GLU A 306 -3.38 -22.52 -11.08
C GLU A 306 -3.84 -21.17 -10.53
N ARG A 307 -5.01 -20.69 -10.92
CA ARG A 307 -5.59 -19.46 -10.38
C ARG A 307 -6.69 -19.76 -9.39
N GLN A 308 -6.66 -19.07 -8.26
CA GLN A 308 -7.68 -19.17 -7.23
C GLN A 308 -8.29 -17.81 -6.92
N ALA A 309 -9.57 -17.81 -6.62
CA ALA A 309 -10.30 -16.62 -6.19
C ALA A 309 -9.70 -16.04 -4.90
N ARG A 310 -10.14 -14.82 -4.56
CA ARG A 310 -9.71 -14.18 -3.32
C ARG A 310 -10.17 -15.00 -2.11
N LEU A 311 -9.23 -15.23 -1.21
CA LEU A 311 -9.44 -15.93 0.07
C LEU A 311 -9.47 -14.94 1.24
N GLY A 312 -9.91 -15.45 2.39
CA GLY A 312 -9.79 -14.77 3.68
C GLY A 312 -8.32 -14.58 4.09
N ARG A 313 -8.10 -13.64 5.03
CA ARG A 313 -6.73 -13.32 5.46
C ARG A 313 -6.00 -14.52 6.07
N GLU A 314 -6.65 -15.24 6.97
CA GLU A 314 -6.04 -16.39 7.65
C GLU A 314 -5.67 -17.49 6.68
N GLU A 315 -6.56 -17.75 5.70
CA GLU A 315 -6.29 -18.72 4.63
C GLU A 315 -5.09 -18.29 3.77
N VAL A 316 -4.98 -16.98 3.44
CA VAL A 316 -3.84 -16.45 2.68
C VAL A 316 -2.54 -16.63 3.47
N LEU A 317 -2.51 -16.29 4.75
CA LEU A 317 -1.33 -16.47 5.59
C LEU A 317 -0.96 -17.94 5.72
N GLY A 318 -1.95 -18.81 5.88
CA GLY A 318 -1.75 -20.27 5.89
C GLY A 318 -1.13 -20.78 4.59
N LEU A 319 -1.62 -20.32 3.43
CA LEU A 319 -1.03 -20.66 2.12
C LEU A 319 0.41 -20.16 1.97
N GLN A 320 0.69 -18.94 2.43
CA GLN A 320 2.06 -18.40 2.41
C GLN A 320 3.01 -19.25 3.24
N GLN A 321 2.57 -19.71 4.41
CA GLN A 321 3.35 -20.56 5.30
C GLN A 321 3.51 -22.00 4.76
N GLN A 322 2.55 -22.49 3.97
CA GLN A 322 2.58 -23.81 3.36
C GLN A 322 3.36 -23.87 2.04
N ALA A 323 3.65 -22.71 1.44
CA ALA A 323 4.39 -22.66 0.18
C ALA A 323 5.76 -23.33 0.31
N ASP A 324 6.23 -24.02 -0.71
CA ASP A 324 7.63 -24.45 -0.81
C ASP A 324 8.50 -23.24 -1.20
N LEU A 325 7.96 -22.35 -2.04
CA LEU A 325 8.60 -21.11 -2.47
C LEU A 325 7.53 -20.02 -2.65
N LEU A 326 7.78 -18.80 -2.19
CA LEU A 326 6.91 -17.66 -2.44
C LEU A 326 7.35 -16.90 -3.68
N LEU A 327 6.42 -16.58 -4.56
CA LEU A 327 6.69 -15.74 -5.73
C LEU A 327 6.35 -14.29 -5.45
N HIS A 328 7.33 -13.41 -5.52
CA HIS A 328 7.13 -11.97 -5.55
C HIS A 328 7.47 -11.41 -6.94
N VAL A 329 6.52 -10.74 -7.59
CA VAL A 329 6.71 -10.17 -8.93
C VAL A 329 6.95 -8.68 -8.82
N GLY A 330 8.09 -8.24 -9.31
CA GLY A 330 8.55 -6.86 -9.28
C GLY A 330 7.72 -5.89 -10.14
N PHE A 331 7.98 -4.62 -9.95
CA PHE A 331 7.36 -3.51 -10.68
C PHE A 331 8.36 -2.75 -11.56
N GLY A 332 9.47 -3.40 -11.93
CA GLY A 332 10.58 -2.73 -12.61
C GLY A 332 11.19 -1.63 -11.72
N GLU A 333 11.45 -0.48 -12.30
CA GLU A 333 12.04 0.68 -11.59
C GLU A 333 11.08 1.43 -10.67
N LYS A 334 9.81 0.99 -10.56
CA LYS A 334 8.81 1.72 -9.78
C LYS A 334 8.98 1.51 -8.28
N GLN A 335 8.89 2.62 -7.55
CA GLN A 335 9.06 2.69 -6.09
C GLN A 335 7.77 2.28 -5.36
N VAL A 336 7.35 1.03 -5.53
CA VAL A 336 6.14 0.47 -4.91
C VAL A 336 6.51 -0.61 -3.93
N LEU A 337 6.00 -0.52 -2.71
CA LEU A 337 6.15 -1.56 -1.69
C LEU A 337 4.77 -2.16 -1.35
N PRO A 338 4.39 -3.27 -1.98
CA PRO A 338 3.14 -3.94 -1.65
C PRO A 338 3.22 -4.56 -0.25
N LEU A 339 2.12 -4.50 0.49
CA LEU A 339 2.05 -5.06 1.85
C LEU A 339 2.40 -6.56 1.90
N LYS A 340 2.12 -7.31 0.83
CA LYS A 340 2.45 -8.73 0.72
C LYS A 340 3.95 -9.02 0.89
N LEU A 341 4.84 -8.09 0.49
CA LEU A 341 6.27 -8.26 0.69
C LEU A 341 6.60 -8.44 2.18
N PHE A 342 6.01 -7.61 3.04
CA PHE A 342 6.21 -7.70 4.49
C PHE A 342 5.60 -8.98 5.08
N GLU A 343 4.47 -9.45 4.55
CA GLU A 343 3.90 -10.74 4.93
C GLU A 343 4.81 -11.91 4.51
N TYR A 344 5.42 -11.83 3.32
CA TYR A 344 6.32 -12.85 2.80
C TYR A 344 7.61 -12.96 3.62
N ILE A 345 8.28 -11.85 3.93
CA ILE A 345 9.50 -11.88 4.75
C ILE A 345 9.24 -12.42 6.16
N ALA A 346 8.00 -12.28 6.67
CA ALA A 346 7.60 -12.81 7.98
C ALA A 346 7.06 -14.25 7.93
N SER A 347 6.83 -14.82 6.74
CA SER A 347 6.22 -16.14 6.60
C SER A 347 7.14 -17.30 6.98
N GLY A 348 8.46 -17.07 7.01
CA GLY A 348 9.46 -18.10 7.21
C GLY A 348 9.70 -18.99 5.99
N ARG A 349 9.36 -18.50 4.78
CA ARG A 349 9.56 -19.20 3.51
C ARG A 349 10.47 -18.43 2.57
N PRO A 350 11.30 -19.11 1.75
CA PRO A 350 12.12 -18.47 0.76
C PRO A 350 11.26 -17.76 -0.30
N ILE A 351 11.78 -16.64 -0.82
CA ILE A 351 11.10 -15.81 -1.81
C ILE A 351 11.87 -15.82 -3.12
N ALA A 352 11.20 -16.22 -4.20
CA ALA A 352 11.67 -15.94 -5.56
C ALA A 352 11.21 -14.52 -5.93
N GLN A 353 12.12 -13.57 -5.91
CA GLN A 353 11.88 -12.21 -6.38
C GLN A 353 12.15 -12.13 -7.86
N VAL A 354 11.09 -12.13 -8.65
CA VAL A 354 11.18 -12.08 -10.12
C VAL A 354 10.95 -10.66 -10.62
N GLY A 355 11.89 -10.13 -11.39
CA GLY A 355 11.76 -8.81 -12.00
C GLY A 355 13.11 -8.13 -12.26
N SER A 356 13.08 -7.16 -13.18
CA SER A 356 14.23 -6.34 -13.53
C SER A 356 14.31 -5.11 -12.63
N GLY A 357 15.50 -4.68 -12.34
CA GLY A 357 15.76 -3.39 -11.71
C GLY A 357 16.01 -3.42 -10.21
N LEU A 358 16.76 -2.43 -9.78
CA LEU A 358 17.05 -2.14 -8.39
C LEU A 358 15.88 -1.35 -7.80
N SER A 359 15.18 -1.93 -6.85
CA SER A 359 14.05 -1.30 -6.17
C SER A 359 14.17 -1.48 -4.66
N GLU A 360 13.45 -0.66 -3.90
CA GLU A 360 13.39 -0.79 -2.44
C GLU A 360 12.90 -2.18 -1.99
N GLN A 361 12.13 -2.91 -2.83
CA GLN A 361 11.74 -4.30 -2.59
C GLN A 361 12.95 -5.23 -2.55
N VAL A 362 13.87 -5.05 -3.51
CA VAL A 362 15.12 -5.82 -3.60
C VAL A 362 16.00 -5.57 -2.39
N GLU A 363 16.21 -4.29 -2.04
CA GLU A 363 17.00 -3.91 -0.85
C GLU A 363 16.46 -4.58 0.42
N ILE A 364 15.13 -4.67 0.58
CA ILE A 364 14.51 -5.31 1.74
C ILE A 364 14.77 -6.81 1.74
N ILE A 365 14.57 -7.49 0.60
CA ILE A 365 14.78 -8.94 0.47
C ILE A 365 16.25 -9.31 0.72
N GLU A 366 17.19 -8.56 0.15
CA GLU A 366 18.63 -8.76 0.36
C GLU A 366 19.01 -8.52 1.82
N ARG A 367 18.58 -7.40 2.40
CA ARG A 367 18.84 -7.08 3.81
C ARG A 367 18.32 -8.13 4.77
N THR A 368 17.15 -8.69 4.49
CA THR A 368 16.52 -9.72 5.32
C THR A 368 17.00 -11.13 4.99
N ARG A 369 17.75 -11.30 3.92
CA ARG A 369 18.20 -12.61 3.38
C ARG A 369 17.03 -13.59 3.19
N THR A 370 15.87 -13.06 2.77
CA THR A 370 14.66 -13.86 2.65
C THR A 370 14.38 -14.38 1.26
N GLY A 371 15.17 -14.01 0.26
CA GLY A 371 14.90 -14.46 -1.10
C GLY A 371 16.05 -14.29 -2.08
N THR A 372 15.82 -14.80 -3.28
CA THR A 372 16.75 -14.79 -4.42
C THR A 372 16.21 -13.85 -5.51
N MET A 373 17.09 -13.01 -6.06
CA MET A 373 16.77 -12.11 -7.18
C MET A 373 16.90 -12.83 -8.51
N LEU A 374 15.86 -12.80 -9.33
CA LEU A 374 15.73 -13.53 -10.59
C LEU A 374 15.30 -12.52 -11.68
N THR A 375 16.28 -12.07 -12.46
CA THR A 375 16.08 -10.98 -13.41
C THR A 375 15.79 -11.44 -14.84
N THR A 376 15.95 -12.73 -15.14
CA THR A 376 15.65 -13.32 -16.44
C THR A 376 14.75 -14.54 -16.32
N PRO A 377 14.03 -14.94 -17.37
CA PRO A 377 13.24 -16.17 -17.36
C PRO A 377 14.09 -17.41 -17.09
N GLU A 378 15.28 -17.47 -17.68
CA GLU A 378 16.23 -18.59 -17.54
C GLU A 378 16.70 -18.71 -16.09
N ALA A 379 17.12 -17.61 -15.45
CA ALA A 379 17.51 -17.62 -14.04
C ALA A 379 16.37 -18.07 -13.12
N PHE A 380 15.12 -17.73 -13.47
CA PHE A 380 13.97 -18.20 -12.70
C PHE A 380 13.71 -19.70 -12.91
N VAL A 381 13.89 -20.22 -14.12
CA VAL A 381 13.81 -21.66 -14.39
C VAL A 381 14.89 -22.41 -13.64
N ASP A 382 16.15 -21.96 -13.71
CA ASP A 382 17.28 -22.63 -13.03
C ASP A 382 17.03 -22.68 -11.52
N HIS A 383 16.60 -21.59 -10.91
CA HIS A 383 16.25 -21.56 -9.48
C HIS A 383 15.06 -22.48 -9.15
N TRP A 384 14.06 -22.56 -10.02
CA TRP A 384 12.92 -23.46 -9.85
C TRP A 384 13.37 -24.92 -9.86
N LEU A 385 14.23 -25.29 -10.82
CA LEU A 385 14.80 -26.64 -10.94
C LEU A 385 15.61 -27.03 -9.70
N GLU A 386 16.48 -26.14 -9.22
CA GLU A 386 17.25 -26.36 -7.99
C GLU A 386 16.35 -26.59 -6.78
N CYS A 387 15.37 -25.72 -6.55
CA CYS A 387 14.44 -25.85 -5.45
C CYS A 387 13.56 -27.11 -5.57
N HIS A 388 13.11 -27.45 -6.78
CA HIS A 388 12.34 -28.66 -7.04
C HIS A 388 13.14 -29.93 -6.78
N ALA A 389 14.41 -29.98 -7.18
CA ALA A 389 15.29 -31.13 -6.93
C ALA A 389 15.47 -31.42 -5.42
N LEU A 390 15.69 -30.35 -4.62
CA LEU A 390 15.76 -30.45 -3.16
C LEU A 390 14.43 -30.95 -2.57
N TRP A 391 13.32 -30.34 -3.03
CA TRP A 391 11.99 -30.77 -2.62
C TRP A 391 11.74 -32.26 -2.96
N GLN A 392 12.12 -32.70 -4.14
CA GLN A 392 11.98 -34.11 -4.56
C GLN A 392 12.82 -35.05 -3.69
N ALA A 393 14.05 -34.67 -3.37
CA ALA A 393 14.92 -35.40 -2.46
C ALA A 393 14.43 -35.42 -1.00
N GLY A 394 13.43 -34.59 -0.66
CA GLY A 394 12.99 -34.44 0.72
C GLY A 394 13.91 -33.56 1.56
N GLU A 395 14.79 -32.82 0.89
CA GLU A 395 15.71 -31.85 1.50
C GLU A 395 15.09 -30.48 1.67
N ALA A 396 15.56 -29.73 2.64
CA ALA A 396 15.10 -28.34 2.84
C ALA A 396 15.75 -27.43 1.80
N ILE A 397 14.96 -26.53 1.20
CA ILE A 397 15.49 -25.43 0.41
C ILE A 397 16.33 -24.54 1.34
N PRO A 398 17.60 -24.22 0.97
CA PRO A 398 18.46 -23.37 1.78
C PRO A 398 17.79 -22.03 2.12
N PHE A 399 17.61 -21.76 3.39
CA PHE A 399 16.94 -20.56 3.88
C PHE A 399 17.50 -20.15 5.23
N ASP A 400 18.30 -19.09 5.23
CA ASP A 400 18.92 -18.52 6.44
C ASP A 400 18.61 -17.03 6.57
N PRO A 401 17.35 -16.70 6.93
CA PRO A 401 16.92 -15.31 7.01
C PRO A 401 17.53 -14.59 8.20
N ASP A 402 17.82 -13.30 8.01
CA ASP A 402 18.25 -12.42 9.07
C ASP A 402 17.04 -12.01 9.93
N LYS A 403 16.89 -12.67 11.07
CA LYS A 403 15.76 -12.45 11.99
C LYS A 403 15.75 -11.05 12.61
N GLU A 404 16.92 -10.46 12.87
CA GLU A 404 17.03 -9.12 13.41
C GLU A 404 16.63 -8.07 12.37
N ALA A 405 17.07 -8.26 11.13
CA ALA A 405 16.64 -7.42 10.02
C ALA A 405 15.14 -7.54 9.75
N ILE A 406 14.56 -8.74 9.81
CA ILE A 406 13.10 -8.94 9.68
C ILE A 406 12.34 -8.25 10.79
N ALA A 407 12.82 -8.32 12.05
CA ALA A 407 12.18 -7.69 13.19
C ALA A 407 12.03 -6.16 13.01
N GLN A 408 12.95 -5.52 12.27
CA GLN A 408 12.85 -4.08 11.95
C GLN A 408 11.63 -3.75 11.08
N PHE A 409 11.05 -4.71 10.38
CA PHE A 409 9.87 -4.52 9.53
C PHE A 409 8.56 -4.98 10.17
N THR A 410 8.54 -5.30 11.47
CA THR A 410 7.28 -5.60 12.16
C THR A 410 6.42 -4.36 12.38
N TRP A 411 5.10 -4.56 12.53
CA TRP A 411 4.19 -3.45 12.84
C TRP A 411 4.58 -2.73 14.13
N GLU A 412 4.99 -3.48 15.14
CA GLU A 412 5.38 -2.96 16.44
C GLU A 412 6.55 -1.99 16.31
N VAL A 413 7.62 -2.39 15.63
CA VAL A 413 8.82 -1.54 15.45
C VAL A 413 8.51 -0.33 14.56
N GLN A 414 7.74 -0.52 13.49
CA GLN A 414 7.43 0.58 12.58
C GLN A 414 6.47 1.61 13.21
N MET A 415 5.50 1.17 14.00
CA MET A 415 4.58 2.08 14.68
C MET A 415 5.23 2.74 15.89
N GLU A 416 6.18 2.09 16.58
CA GLU A 416 6.98 2.73 17.60
C GLU A 416 7.85 3.86 17.01
N ARG A 417 8.51 3.64 15.87
CA ARG A 417 9.25 4.71 15.17
C ARG A 417 8.33 5.88 14.80
N PHE A 418 7.10 5.58 14.35
CA PHE A 418 6.12 6.62 14.05
C PHE A 418 5.73 7.38 15.32
N HIS A 419 5.46 6.67 16.41
CA HIS A 419 5.13 7.26 17.70
C HIS A 419 6.25 8.20 18.21
N GLN A 420 7.50 7.78 18.17
CA GLN A 420 8.64 8.62 18.57
C GLN A 420 8.72 9.90 17.71
N PHE A 421 8.50 9.77 16.40
CA PHE A 421 8.44 10.95 15.52
C PHE A 421 7.30 11.90 15.89
N ILE A 422 6.12 11.40 16.28
CA ILE A 422 5.01 12.21 16.77
C ILE A 422 5.45 13.01 18.01
N LEU A 423 6.08 12.35 18.97
CA LEU A 423 6.54 12.98 20.21
C LEU A 423 7.58 14.08 19.96
N GLU A 424 8.57 13.81 19.11
CA GLU A 424 9.59 14.78 18.71
C GLU A 424 8.96 16.02 18.06
N ARG A 425 8.06 15.83 17.11
CA ARG A 425 7.40 16.97 16.41
C ARG A 425 6.51 17.76 17.34
N HIS A 426 5.82 17.10 18.27
CA HIS A 426 5.01 17.80 19.27
C HIS A 426 5.89 18.60 20.25
N ALA A 427 6.97 18.01 20.74
CA ALA A 427 7.91 18.68 21.66
C ALA A 427 8.52 19.93 21.03
N GLU A 428 8.96 19.86 19.77
CA GLU A 428 9.48 21.03 19.04
C GLU A 428 8.45 22.13 18.91
N LYS A 429 7.21 21.80 18.52
CA LYS A 429 6.13 22.78 18.39
C LYS A 429 5.78 23.42 19.73
N ALA A 430 5.77 22.66 20.81
CA ALA A 430 5.47 23.13 22.15
C ALA A 430 6.61 23.94 22.80
N GLY A 431 7.78 24.05 22.14
CA GLY A 431 8.96 24.69 22.70
C GLY A 431 9.61 23.89 23.84
N ILE A 432 9.26 22.62 24.00
CA ILE A 432 9.79 21.67 24.98
C ILE A 432 11.02 20.99 24.35
N SER A 433 11.95 21.75 23.78
CA SER A 433 13.20 21.18 23.29
C SER A 433 14.04 20.74 24.45
N GLY A 434 14.26 19.45 24.60
CA GLY A 434 15.09 18.87 25.64
C GLY A 434 16.49 19.42 25.58
N SER A 435 16.86 20.10 26.65
CA SER A 435 18.22 20.32 27.03
C SER A 435 18.78 19.04 27.66
N GLU A 436 19.07 18.03 26.84
CA GLU A 436 19.98 16.95 27.21
C GLU A 436 20.46 16.26 25.93
N GLY A 437 21.47 16.88 25.29
CA GLY A 437 22.33 16.14 24.37
C GLY A 437 23.16 15.15 25.22
N PRO A 438 23.36 13.91 24.77
CA PRO A 438 24.32 13.04 25.43
C PRO A 438 25.70 13.67 25.28
N GLY A 439 26.28 14.00 26.41
CA GLY A 439 27.65 14.47 26.52
C GLY A 439 28.60 13.47 25.86
N ARG A 440 29.58 14.02 25.19
CA ARG A 440 30.71 13.53 24.39
C ARG A 440 31.19 12.12 24.69
#